data_591dd2dd6ea24449f3e3bfac9a6006d4
#
_entry.id   591dd2dd6ea24449f3e3bfac9a6006d4
#
_cell.length_a   1.000
_cell.length_b   1.000
_cell.length_c   1.000
_cell.angle_alpha   90.00
_cell.angle_beta   90.00
_cell.angle_gamma   90.00
#
_symmetry.space_group_name_H-M   'P 1'
#
loop_
_entity.id
_entity.type
_entity.pdbx_description
1 polymer ?
#
loop_
_entity_poly.entity_id
_entity_poly.type
_entity_poly.pdbx_seq_one_letter_code
_entity_poly.pdbx_strand_id
1 'polypeptide(L)'
;LAATALLAAVKRRGGEVRDGVTALKLRSGGVETCEGFLHCDAVVNACGPWAGAFSEAAGAPIAVLPRRGMLLVTAPLPYAVRHKVYDADYVGAVASGDADLQTSTVVESTRAGTVLIGSSRQRVGFDDTIRVAVLRAMAQKAIRLFPMLAQVPVMRAYGGFRPYAPDHLPVIGEDPRVPGLWHATGHEGAGIGLAAATGQLLADLYLGRPPVVDPYPFRVDRPAVLKREGDGS
;
A
#
# COMPACT_ATOMS: atom_id res chain seq x y z
N LEU A 1 -3.51 8.54 12.07
CA LEU A 1 -2.69 9.61 12.65
C LEU A 1 -1.60 10.12 11.68
N ALA A 2 -0.69 9.25 11.17
CA ALA A 2 0.41 9.69 10.30
C ALA A 2 -0.10 10.38 9.02
N ALA A 3 -0.98 9.75 8.26
CA ALA A 3 -1.55 10.32 7.03
C ALA A 3 -2.26 11.65 7.31
N THR A 4 -3.08 11.73 8.37
CA THR A 4 -3.77 12.94 8.77
C THR A 4 -2.80 14.08 9.11
N ALA A 5 -1.71 13.75 9.83
CA ALA A 5 -0.69 14.74 10.20
C ALA A 5 0.07 15.25 8.95
N LEU A 6 0.39 14.37 8.01
CA LEU A 6 1.04 14.75 6.75
C LEU A 6 0.13 15.64 5.88
N LEU A 7 -1.15 15.29 5.73
CA LEU A 7 -2.12 16.13 5.02
C LEU A 7 -2.28 17.52 5.66
N ALA A 8 -2.34 17.57 6.98
CA ALA A 8 -2.36 18.85 7.69
C ALA A 8 -1.06 19.67 7.48
N ALA A 9 0.10 18.99 7.37
CA ALA A 9 1.36 19.65 7.07
C ALA A 9 1.41 20.21 5.64
N VAL A 10 0.85 19.48 4.67
CA VAL A 10 0.69 19.95 3.28
C VAL A 10 -0.12 21.24 3.25
N LYS A 11 -1.31 21.24 3.87
CA LYS A 11 -2.17 22.45 3.94
C LYS A 11 -1.47 23.64 4.61
N ARG A 12 -0.76 23.41 5.72
CA ARG A 12 0.01 24.47 6.42
C ARG A 12 1.13 25.07 5.56
N ARG A 13 1.64 24.34 4.58
CA ARG A 13 2.69 24.78 3.65
C ARG A 13 2.14 25.33 2.35
N GLY A 14 0.84 25.60 2.27
CA GLY A 14 0.18 26.17 1.07
C GLY A 14 -0.20 25.15 0.01
N GLY A 15 -0.01 23.85 0.26
CA GLY A 15 -0.51 22.80 -0.62
C GLY A 15 -2.02 22.62 -0.50
N GLU A 16 -2.66 22.29 -1.60
CA GLU A 16 -4.10 22.02 -1.66
C GLU A 16 -4.38 20.51 -1.50
N VAL A 17 -5.48 20.18 -0.82
CA VAL A 17 -6.01 18.81 -0.71
C VAL A 17 -7.46 18.85 -1.15
N ARG A 18 -7.77 18.13 -2.23
CA ARG A 18 -9.11 18.01 -2.81
C ARG A 18 -9.64 16.61 -2.55
N ASP A 19 -10.54 16.49 -1.60
CA ASP A 19 -11.24 15.26 -1.29
C ASP A 19 -12.39 15.02 -2.27
N GLY A 20 -12.64 13.77 -2.64
CA GLY A 20 -13.73 13.40 -3.55
C GLY A 20 -13.44 13.63 -5.03
N VAL A 21 -12.25 14.10 -5.37
CA VAL A 21 -11.84 14.35 -6.77
C VAL A 21 -11.10 13.13 -7.33
N THR A 22 -11.63 12.55 -8.39
CA THR A 22 -11.02 11.40 -9.08
C THR A 22 -10.16 11.88 -10.26
N ALA A 23 -8.88 11.52 -10.25
CA ALA A 23 -8.00 11.67 -11.40
C ALA A 23 -8.35 10.58 -12.44
N LEU A 24 -8.72 10.98 -13.63
CA LEU A 24 -9.21 10.09 -14.68
C LEU A 24 -8.11 9.72 -15.68
N LYS A 25 -7.38 10.72 -16.17
CA LYS A 25 -6.39 10.51 -17.23
C LYS A 25 -5.33 11.60 -17.24
N LEU A 26 -4.09 11.20 -17.52
CA LEU A 26 -3.01 12.13 -17.83
C LEU A 26 -3.23 12.73 -19.22
N ARG A 27 -2.98 14.04 -19.36
CA ARG A 27 -2.98 14.77 -20.61
C ARG A 27 -1.75 15.66 -20.68
N SER A 28 -1.45 16.16 -21.87
CA SER A 28 -0.39 17.16 -22.02
C SER A 28 -0.67 18.39 -21.14
N GLY A 29 0.27 18.73 -20.26
CA GLY A 29 0.18 19.88 -19.36
C GLY A 29 -0.68 19.67 -18.12
N GLY A 30 -1.07 18.42 -17.77
CA GLY A 30 -1.81 18.19 -16.52
C GLY A 30 -2.60 16.90 -16.45
N VAL A 31 -3.61 16.88 -15.58
CA VAL A 31 -4.46 15.74 -15.32
C VAL A 31 -5.94 16.09 -15.47
N GLU A 32 -6.67 15.25 -16.17
CA GLU A 32 -8.13 15.30 -16.27
C GLU A 32 -8.74 14.66 -15.02
N THR A 33 -9.68 15.35 -14.39
CA THR A 33 -10.39 14.89 -13.20
C THR A 33 -11.90 14.91 -13.41
N CYS A 34 -12.64 14.32 -12.48
CA CYS A 34 -14.11 14.39 -12.50
C CYS A 34 -14.66 15.83 -12.34
N GLU A 35 -13.84 16.79 -11.91
CA GLU A 35 -14.20 18.21 -11.75
C GLU A 35 -13.60 19.11 -12.84
N GLY A 36 -12.90 18.53 -13.83
CA GLY A 36 -12.27 19.28 -14.91
C GLY A 36 -10.75 19.05 -14.96
N PHE A 37 -10.07 19.88 -15.73
CA PHE A 37 -8.65 19.75 -15.99
C PHE A 37 -7.81 20.56 -14.99
N LEU A 38 -6.79 19.90 -14.41
CA LEU A 38 -5.81 20.53 -13.53
C LEU A 38 -4.48 20.67 -14.27
N HIS A 39 -4.06 21.91 -14.49
CA HIS A 39 -2.76 22.21 -15.08
C HIS A 39 -1.63 21.96 -14.09
N CYS A 40 -0.59 21.25 -14.53
CA CYS A 40 0.62 21.02 -13.76
C CYS A 40 1.78 20.53 -14.66
N ASP A 41 3.00 20.76 -14.20
CA ASP A 41 4.22 20.33 -14.90
C ASP A 41 4.53 18.84 -14.65
N ALA A 42 4.07 18.29 -13.54
CA ALA A 42 4.28 16.89 -13.18
C ALA A 42 3.07 16.32 -12.41
N VAL A 43 2.81 15.04 -12.62
CA VAL A 43 1.78 14.27 -11.93
C VAL A 43 2.45 13.09 -11.20
N VAL A 44 2.29 13.02 -9.89
CA VAL A 44 2.78 11.90 -9.09
C VAL A 44 1.66 10.89 -8.86
N ASN A 45 1.78 9.73 -9.47
CA ASN A 45 0.88 8.59 -9.24
C ASN A 45 1.21 7.94 -7.88
N ALA A 46 0.52 8.37 -6.84
CA ALA A 46 0.57 7.80 -5.49
C ALA A 46 -0.72 7.04 -5.14
N CYS A 47 -1.41 6.49 -6.14
CA CYS A 47 -2.74 5.87 -6.01
C CYS A 47 -2.74 4.50 -5.32
N GLY A 48 -1.63 4.08 -4.70
CA GLY A 48 -1.53 2.80 -4.00
C GLY A 48 -1.92 1.61 -4.89
N PRO A 49 -2.90 0.76 -4.48
CA PRO A 49 -3.29 -0.41 -5.27
C PRO A 49 -3.96 -0.08 -6.62
N TRP A 50 -4.44 1.16 -6.82
CA TRP A 50 -5.01 1.63 -8.08
C TRP A 50 -3.96 2.24 -9.03
N ALA A 51 -2.69 2.28 -8.63
CA ALA A 51 -1.64 2.90 -9.40
C ALA A 51 -1.44 2.24 -10.77
N GLY A 52 -1.61 0.92 -10.87
CA GLY A 52 -1.56 0.20 -12.14
C GLY A 52 -2.67 0.64 -13.12
N ALA A 53 -3.89 0.80 -12.63
CA ALA A 53 -5.02 1.27 -13.44
C ALA A 53 -4.83 2.71 -13.93
N PHE A 54 -4.34 3.61 -13.07
CA PHE A 54 -4.04 4.98 -13.47
C PHE A 54 -2.92 5.04 -14.52
N SER A 55 -1.86 4.25 -14.36
CA SER A 55 -0.76 4.16 -15.33
C SER A 55 -1.22 3.62 -16.68
N GLU A 56 -2.11 2.64 -16.68
CA GLU A 56 -2.71 2.10 -17.90
C GLU A 56 -3.52 3.18 -18.64
N ALA A 57 -4.35 3.92 -17.91
CA ALA A 57 -5.09 5.07 -18.46
C ALA A 57 -4.18 6.19 -18.97
N ALA A 58 -2.97 6.32 -18.42
CA ALA A 58 -1.94 7.26 -18.89
C ALA A 58 -1.13 6.74 -20.09
N GLY A 59 -1.36 5.51 -20.56
CA GLY A 59 -0.62 4.90 -21.66
C GLY A 59 0.75 4.33 -21.29
N ALA A 60 1.05 4.22 -20.00
CA ALA A 60 2.32 3.70 -19.49
C ALA A 60 2.07 2.65 -18.40
N PRO A 61 1.50 1.47 -18.73
CA PRO A 61 1.09 0.46 -17.76
C PRO A 61 2.27 -0.03 -16.90
N ILE A 62 2.02 -0.22 -15.60
CA ILE A 62 2.94 -0.80 -14.63
C ILE A 62 2.28 -1.96 -13.89
N ALA A 63 3.07 -2.96 -13.52
CA ALA A 63 2.61 -4.14 -12.81
C ALA A 63 2.51 -3.87 -11.29
N VAL A 64 1.63 -2.93 -10.90
CA VAL A 64 1.24 -2.73 -9.50
C VAL A 64 -0.18 -3.24 -9.32
N LEU A 65 -0.33 -4.29 -8.51
CA LEU A 65 -1.56 -5.06 -8.36
C LEU A 65 -2.13 -4.97 -6.93
N PRO A 66 -3.45 -5.07 -6.76
CA PRO A 66 -4.03 -5.14 -5.42
C PRO A 66 -3.71 -6.49 -4.75
N ARG A 67 -3.16 -6.45 -3.54
CA ARG A 67 -2.94 -7.62 -2.69
C ARG A 67 -3.81 -7.52 -1.45
N ARG A 68 -4.90 -8.28 -1.44
CA ARG A 68 -5.92 -8.28 -0.37
C ARG A 68 -5.33 -8.71 0.96
N GLY A 69 -5.70 -8.03 2.05
CA GLY A 69 -5.40 -8.42 3.42
C GLY A 69 -6.57 -8.16 4.34
N MET A 70 -6.74 -9.00 5.37
CA MET A 70 -7.77 -8.87 6.38
C MET A 70 -7.17 -8.74 7.78
N LEU A 71 -7.93 -8.13 8.67
CA LEU A 71 -7.60 -7.90 10.07
C LEU A 71 -8.82 -8.18 10.96
N LEU A 72 -8.55 -8.70 12.16
CA LEU A 72 -9.51 -8.81 13.25
C LEU A 72 -9.18 -7.78 14.33
N VAL A 73 -10.20 -7.23 14.96
CA VAL A 73 -10.07 -6.33 16.12
C VAL A 73 -10.88 -6.91 17.26
N THR A 74 -10.24 -7.14 18.40
CA THR A 74 -10.89 -7.67 19.60
C THR A 74 -11.63 -6.59 20.39
N ALA A 75 -12.49 -7.01 21.32
CA ALA A 75 -12.90 -6.16 22.43
C ALA A 75 -11.67 -5.68 23.21
N PRO A 76 -11.75 -4.51 23.89
CA PRO A 76 -10.66 -4.03 24.74
C PRO A 76 -10.37 -5.01 25.88
N LEU A 77 -9.08 -5.24 26.17
CA LEU A 77 -8.60 -5.97 27.32
C LEU A 77 -7.57 -5.15 28.10
N PRO A 78 -7.24 -5.55 29.35
CA PRO A 78 -6.06 -5.05 30.01
C PRO A 78 -4.84 -5.20 29.11
N TYR A 79 -3.90 -4.25 29.17
CA TYR A 79 -2.72 -4.18 28.30
C TYR A 79 -1.87 -5.46 28.44
N ALA A 80 -2.16 -6.44 27.61
CA ALA A 80 -1.59 -7.79 27.68
C ALA A 80 -0.54 -8.05 26.61
N VAL A 81 -0.67 -7.42 25.43
CA VAL A 81 0.30 -7.52 24.32
C VAL A 81 1.11 -6.22 24.26
N ARG A 82 2.32 -6.24 24.82
CA ARG A 82 3.13 -5.03 25.01
C ARG A 82 3.93 -4.62 23.77
N HIS A 83 4.15 -5.54 22.86
CA HIS A 83 4.93 -5.34 21.64
C HIS A 83 4.16 -5.88 20.45
N LYS A 84 4.48 -5.39 19.25
CA LYS A 84 4.03 -6.03 18.03
C LYS A 84 4.77 -7.35 17.86
N VAL A 85 4.05 -8.46 17.80
CA VAL A 85 4.59 -9.80 17.70
C VAL A 85 4.28 -10.39 16.34
N TYR A 86 5.29 -10.96 15.71
CA TYR A 86 5.19 -11.72 14.46
C TYR A 86 5.56 -13.17 14.72
N ASP A 87 4.87 -14.12 14.07
CA ASP A 87 5.40 -15.47 13.95
C ASP A 87 6.49 -15.56 12.86
N ALA A 88 7.25 -16.64 12.86
CA ALA A 88 8.32 -16.83 11.88
C ALA A 88 7.80 -16.95 10.43
N ASP A 89 6.56 -17.44 10.24
CA ASP A 89 5.91 -17.57 8.94
C ASP A 89 5.68 -16.22 8.26
N TYR A 90 5.72 -15.12 9.03
CA TYR A 90 5.49 -13.77 8.50
C TYR A 90 6.50 -13.40 7.42
N VAL A 91 7.77 -13.73 7.62
CA VAL A 91 8.85 -13.36 6.66
C VAL A 91 8.63 -14.07 5.32
N GLY A 92 8.36 -15.38 5.35
CA GLY A 92 8.04 -16.14 4.14
C GLY A 92 6.78 -15.65 3.43
N ALA A 93 5.72 -15.35 4.19
CA ALA A 93 4.47 -14.84 3.63
C ALA A 93 4.60 -13.44 3.00
N VAL A 94 5.50 -12.58 3.50
CA VAL A 94 5.79 -11.26 2.90
C VAL A 94 6.57 -11.44 1.59
N ALA A 95 7.59 -12.28 1.61
CA ALA A 95 8.47 -12.51 0.47
C ALA A 95 7.84 -13.37 -0.64
N SER A 96 6.70 -14.03 -0.37
CA SER A 96 6.05 -14.89 -1.36
C SER A 96 5.37 -14.10 -2.47
N GLY A 97 5.67 -14.48 -3.71
CA GLY A 97 4.97 -14.02 -4.91
C GLY A 97 3.68 -14.79 -5.22
N ASP A 98 3.26 -15.76 -4.41
CA ASP A 98 2.08 -16.57 -4.68
C ASP A 98 0.79 -15.75 -4.67
N ALA A 99 -0.13 -16.11 -5.58
CA ALA A 99 -1.46 -15.50 -5.63
C ALA A 99 -2.39 -16.03 -4.54
N ASP A 100 -2.16 -17.29 -4.11
CA ASP A 100 -2.98 -18.00 -3.16
C ASP A 100 -2.98 -17.38 -1.76
N LEU A 101 -3.95 -17.79 -0.96
CA LEU A 101 -4.11 -17.31 0.39
C LEU A 101 -2.93 -17.70 1.27
N GLN A 102 -2.27 -16.67 1.80
CA GLN A 102 -1.26 -16.82 2.83
C GLN A 102 -1.71 -16.13 4.11
N THR A 103 -1.51 -16.79 5.23
CA THR A 103 -1.78 -16.25 6.55
C THR A 103 -0.55 -16.37 7.43
N SER A 104 -0.22 -15.30 8.11
CA SER A 104 0.82 -15.25 9.14
C SER A 104 0.28 -14.53 10.37
N THR A 105 0.85 -14.76 11.54
CA THR A 105 0.37 -14.12 12.74
C THR A 105 1.08 -12.80 12.97
N VAL A 106 0.31 -11.74 13.13
CA VAL A 106 0.75 -10.44 13.62
C VAL A 106 -0.22 -10.01 14.70
N VAL A 107 0.25 -9.82 15.91
CA VAL A 107 -0.59 -9.42 17.05
C VAL A 107 -0.01 -8.16 17.67
N GLU A 108 -0.83 -7.13 17.83
CA GLU A 108 -0.45 -5.88 18.49
C GLU A 108 -1.62 -5.27 19.25
N SER A 109 -1.36 -4.65 20.39
CA SER A 109 -2.36 -3.89 21.14
C SER A 109 -2.35 -2.42 20.73
N THR A 110 -3.54 -1.82 20.73
CA THR A 110 -3.70 -0.38 20.66
C THR A 110 -3.66 0.23 22.07
N ARG A 111 -3.47 1.54 22.15
CA ARG A 111 -3.55 2.27 23.43
C ARG A 111 -4.92 2.18 24.11
N ALA A 112 -5.98 1.90 23.33
CA ALA A 112 -7.34 1.73 23.84
C ALA A 112 -7.62 0.30 24.35
N GLY A 113 -6.62 -0.60 24.33
CA GLY A 113 -6.73 -1.96 24.81
C GLY A 113 -7.24 -2.97 23.78
N THR A 114 -7.68 -2.57 22.61
CA THR A 114 -8.05 -3.52 21.54
C THR A 114 -6.80 -4.20 20.99
N VAL A 115 -6.93 -5.48 20.62
CA VAL A 115 -5.85 -6.23 19.97
C VAL A 115 -6.18 -6.36 18.48
N LEU A 116 -5.22 -5.96 17.65
CA LEU A 116 -5.25 -6.19 16.21
C LEU A 116 -4.59 -7.52 15.90
N ILE A 117 -5.30 -8.37 15.16
CA ILE A 117 -4.82 -9.67 14.73
C ILE A 117 -4.74 -9.67 13.20
N GLY A 118 -3.56 -9.79 12.67
CA GLY A 118 -3.23 -9.94 11.24
C GLY A 118 -2.43 -11.21 11.03
N SER A 119 -2.05 -11.47 9.86
CA SER A 119 -2.41 -10.87 8.60
C SER A 119 -2.71 -11.93 7.57
N SER A 120 -3.46 -11.56 6.55
CA SER A 120 -3.61 -12.38 5.36
C SER A 120 -3.09 -11.65 4.13
N ARG A 121 -2.75 -12.42 3.08
CA ARG A 121 -2.34 -11.93 1.76
C ARG A 121 -2.94 -12.83 0.71
N GLN A 122 -3.54 -12.24 -0.32
CA GLN A 122 -4.09 -12.95 -1.46
C GLN A 122 -4.22 -12.00 -2.65
N ARG A 123 -3.97 -12.46 -3.87
CA ARG A 123 -4.24 -11.72 -5.10
C ARG A 123 -5.58 -12.18 -5.68
N VAL A 124 -6.62 -11.41 -5.41
CA VAL A 124 -8.01 -11.65 -5.83
C VAL A 124 -8.60 -10.43 -6.53
N GLY A 125 -7.74 -9.62 -7.15
CA GLY A 125 -8.17 -8.33 -7.67
C GLY A 125 -8.69 -7.42 -6.55
N PHE A 126 -9.69 -6.63 -6.84
CA PHE A 126 -10.36 -5.75 -5.89
C PHE A 126 -11.57 -6.40 -5.21
N ASP A 127 -11.61 -7.74 -5.08
CA ASP A 127 -12.63 -8.44 -4.28
C ASP A 127 -12.45 -8.06 -2.80
N ASP A 128 -13.38 -7.28 -2.26
CA ASP A 128 -13.39 -6.78 -0.89
C ASP A 128 -14.19 -7.66 0.09
N THR A 129 -14.71 -8.79 -0.37
CA THR A 129 -15.49 -9.73 0.43
C THR A 129 -14.74 -10.16 1.69
N ILE A 130 -15.40 -10.08 2.84
CA ILE A 130 -14.88 -10.61 4.11
C ILE A 130 -15.11 -12.12 4.15
N ARG A 131 -14.04 -12.89 4.11
CA ARG A 131 -14.09 -14.36 4.08
C ARG A 131 -13.90 -14.94 5.48
N VAL A 132 -14.96 -15.50 6.05
CA VAL A 132 -14.96 -16.06 7.42
C VAL A 132 -13.88 -17.16 7.59
N ALA A 133 -13.64 -17.97 6.57
CA ALA A 133 -12.59 -19.00 6.59
C ALA A 133 -11.19 -18.40 6.84
N VAL A 134 -10.89 -17.26 6.21
CA VAL A 134 -9.63 -16.54 6.41
C VAL A 134 -9.52 -15.98 7.83
N LEU A 135 -10.59 -15.36 8.32
CA LEU A 135 -10.64 -14.82 9.68
C LEU A 135 -10.45 -15.92 10.72
N ARG A 136 -11.09 -17.09 10.53
CA ARG A 136 -10.92 -18.26 11.37
C ARG A 136 -9.47 -18.75 11.41
N ALA A 137 -8.83 -18.88 10.24
CA ALA A 137 -7.43 -19.31 10.15
C ALA A 137 -6.49 -18.33 10.89
N MET A 138 -6.70 -17.02 10.73
CA MET A 138 -5.94 -15.99 11.45
C MET A 138 -6.15 -16.06 12.96
N ALA A 139 -7.41 -16.19 13.42
CA ALA A 139 -7.73 -16.30 14.84
C ALA A 139 -7.09 -17.55 15.46
N GLN A 140 -7.18 -18.71 14.80
CA GLN A 140 -6.55 -19.95 15.26
C GLN A 140 -5.03 -19.82 15.41
N LYS A 141 -4.35 -19.17 14.47
CA LYS A 141 -2.91 -18.91 14.57
C LYS A 141 -2.60 -17.96 15.73
N ALA A 142 -3.38 -16.89 15.91
CA ALA A 142 -3.18 -15.93 17.01
C ALA A 142 -3.39 -16.59 18.39
N ILE A 143 -4.40 -17.44 18.54
CA ILE A 143 -4.69 -18.17 19.79
C ILE A 143 -3.55 -19.13 20.16
N ARG A 144 -2.86 -19.73 19.16
CA ARG A 144 -1.68 -20.57 19.45
C ARG A 144 -0.53 -19.78 20.08
N LEU A 145 -0.33 -18.53 19.70
CA LEU A 145 0.70 -17.66 20.29
C LEU A 145 0.24 -17.00 21.59
N PHE A 146 -1.04 -16.64 21.66
CA PHE A 146 -1.66 -15.95 22.78
C PHE A 146 -2.95 -16.66 23.20
N PRO A 147 -2.88 -17.78 23.98
CA PRO A 147 -4.05 -18.59 24.33
C PRO A 147 -5.19 -17.81 24.99
N MET A 148 -4.86 -16.71 25.69
CA MET A 148 -5.85 -15.84 26.32
C MET A 148 -6.83 -15.22 25.33
N LEU A 149 -6.46 -15.07 24.04
CA LEU A 149 -7.33 -14.52 23.01
C LEU A 149 -8.52 -15.42 22.67
N ALA A 150 -8.49 -16.70 23.06
CA ALA A 150 -9.60 -17.64 22.83
C ALA A 150 -10.91 -17.21 23.51
N GLN A 151 -10.83 -16.43 24.60
CA GLN A 151 -11.99 -15.97 25.37
C GLN A 151 -12.39 -14.53 25.05
N VAL A 152 -11.71 -13.88 24.07
CA VAL A 152 -11.91 -12.47 23.78
C VAL A 152 -12.81 -12.32 22.55
N PRO A 153 -13.95 -11.62 22.67
CA PRO A 153 -14.82 -11.36 21.53
C PRO A 153 -14.13 -10.52 20.44
N VAL A 154 -14.40 -10.85 19.19
CA VAL A 154 -14.05 -10.00 18.03
C VAL A 154 -15.15 -8.97 17.85
N MET A 155 -14.80 -7.69 17.90
CA MET A 155 -15.74 -6.58 17.66
C MET A 155 -15.86 -6.23 16.18
N ARG A 156 -14.77 -6.40 15.42
CA ARG A 156 -14.70 -5.93 14.04
C ARG A 156 -13.74 -6.79 13.21
N ALA A 157 -14.12 -7.03 11.96
CA ALA A 157 -13.22 -7.47 10.91
C ALA A 157 -13.23 -6.44 9.78
N TYR A 158 -12.08 -6.21 9.19
CA TYR A 158 -11.97 -5.36 8.00
C TYR A 158 -10.79 -5.80 7.14
N GLY A 159 -10.73 -5.27 5.95
CA GLY A 159 -9.62 -5.54 5.05
C GLY A 159 -9.31 -4.36 4.15
N GLY A 160 -8.23 -4.48 3.40
CA GLY A 160 -7.78 -3.51 2.44
C GLY A 160 -6.88 -4.14 1.41
N PHE A 161 -6.37 -3.31 0.52
CA PHE A 161 -5.50 -3.75 -0.56
C PHE A 161 -4.13 -3.09 -0.40
N ARG A 162 -3.07 -3.89 -0.53
CA ARG A 162 -1.70 -3.41 -0.58
C ARG A 162 -1.28 -3.25 -2.04
N PRO A 163 -0.53 -2.21 -2.40
CA PRO A 163 0.06 -2.08 -3.73
C PRO A 163 1.22 -3.07 -3.86
N TYR A 164 0.97 -4.21 -4.50
CA TYR A 164 1.95 -5.27 -4.72
C TYR A 164 2.71 -5.01 -6.01
N ALA A 165 4.02 -5.04 -5.97
CA ALA A 165 4.90 -5.10 -7.13
C ALA A 165 5.55 -6.49 -7.22
N PRO A 166 5.70 -7.10 -8.42
CA PRO A 166 6.15 -8.49 -8.56
C PRO A 166 7.51 -8.80 -7.96
N ASP A 167 8.40 -7.82 -7.89
CA ASP A 167 9.73 -7.92 -7.28
C ASP A 167 9.80 -7.44 -5.83
N HIS A 168 8.65 -7.12 -5.22
CA HIS A 168 8.53 -6.61 -3.85
C HIS A 168 9.27 -5.29 -3.57
N LEU A 169 9.70 -4.57 -4.60
CA LEU A 169 10.31 -3.26 -4.47
C LEU A 169 9.33 -2.15 -4.86
N PRO A 170 9.34 -1.02 -4.16
CA PRO A 170 8.50 0.11 -4.55
C PRO A 170 8.89 0.66 -5.92
N VAL A 171 7.94 1.32 -6.58
CA VAL A 171 8.12 2.00 -7.86
C VAL A 171 8.19 3.49 -7.58
N ILE A 172 9.39 4.07 -7.74
CA ILE A 172 9.66 5.47 -7.37
C ILE A 172 10.47 6.13 -8.49
N GLY A 173 9.99 7.26 -9.01
CA GLY A 173 10.69 8.07 -10.01
C GLY A 173 9.83 8.43 -11.21
N GLU A 174 10.44 9.11 -12.18
CA GLU A 174 9.79 9.47 -13.44
C GLU A 174 9.59 8.25 -14.34
N ASP A 175 8.48 8.21 -15.04
CA ASP A 175 8.23 7.21 -16.08
C ASP A 175 8.90 7.68 -17.39
N PRO A 176 9.92 6.96 -17.88
CA PRO A 176 10.66 7.39 -19.08
C PRO A 176 9.81 7.33 -20.36
N ARG A 177 8.64 6.70 -20.33
CA ARG A 177 7.72 6.55 -21.46
C ARG A 177 6.77 7.74 -21.59
N VAL A 178 6.49 8.43 -20.48
CA VAL A 178 5.51 9.53 -20.42
C VAL A 178 6.10 10.68 -19.61
N PRO A 179 6.67 11.70 -20.29
CA PRO A 179 7.28 12.84 -19.60
C PRO A 179 6.32 13.53 -18.64
N GLY A 180 6.81 13.86 -17.45
CA GLY A 180 6.02 14.48 -16.38
C GLY A 180 5.15 13.51 -15.57
N LEU A 181 5.09 12.22 -15.91
CA LEU A 181 4.48 11.20 -15.07
C LEU A 181 5.52 10.63 -14.10
N TRP A 182 5.23 10.70 -12.81
CA TRP A 182 6.06 10.18 -11.73
C TRP A 182 5.28 9.13 -10.93
N HIS A 183 5.98 8.21 -10.28
CA HIS A 183 5.38 7.18 -9.46
C HIS A 183 5.92 7.19 -8.03
N ALA A 184 5.04 6.89 -7.06
CA ALA A 184 5.35 6.66 -5.65
C ALA A 184 4.41 5.56 -5.13
N THR A 185 4.65 4.31 -5.48
CA THR A 185 3.74 3.20 -5.23
C THR A 185 4.48 1.87 -5.04
N GLY A 186 3.76 0.75 -4.90
CA GLY A 186 4.36 -0.58 -4.81
C GLY A 186 4.95 -0.96 -3.45
N HIS A 187 4.76 -0.16 -2.40
CA HIS A 187 5.37 -0.34 -1.08
C HIS A 187 4.75 -1.48 -0.25
N GLU A 188 3.71 -2.13 -0.72
CA GLU A 188 2.94 -3.12 0.03
C GLU A 188 2.57 -2.65 1.46
N GLY A 189 2.93 -3.43 2.49
CA GLY A 189 2.66 -3.08 3.89
C GLY A 189 3.66 -2.10 4.52
N ALA A 190 4.76 -1.78 3.85
CA ALA A 190 5.82 -0.91 4.38
C ALA A 190 5.61 0.59 4.09
N GLY A 191 4.61 0.95 3.27
CA GLY A 191 4.43 2.29 2.74
C GLY A 191 4.35 3.41 3.79
N ILE A 192 3.69 3.19 4.93
CA ILE A 192 3.62 4.19 6.00
C ILE A 192 5.01 4.51 6.56
N GLY A 193 5.82 3.49 6.81
CA GLY A 193 7.18 3.68 7.34
C GLY A 193 8.14 4.31 6.32
N LEU A 194 7.94 4.04 5.04
CA LEU A 194 8.80 4.51 3.96
C LEU A 194 8.34 5.84 3.34
N ALA A 195 7.16 6.35 3.70
CA ALA A 195 6.56 7.52 3.04
C ALA A 195 7.45 8.77 3.06
N ALA A 196 8.12 9.04 4.20
CA ALA A 196 9.00 10.20 4.32
C ALA A 196 10.24 10.09 3.41
N ALA A 197 10.90 8.92 3.41
CA ALA A 197 12.07 8.67 2.57
C ALA A 197 11.70 8.66 1.07
N THR A 198 10.55 8.10 0.71
CA THR A 198 10.01 8.13 -0.66
C THR A 198 9.75 9.55 -1.12
N GLY A 199 9.10 10.37 -0.27
CA GLY A 199 8.85 11.78 -0.58
C GLY A 199 10.14 12.59 -0.75
N GLN A 200 11.14 12.35 0.09
CA GLN A 200 12.44 12.99 -0.03
C GLN A 200 13.14 12.56 -1.32
N LEU A 201 13.19 11.26 -1.62
CA LEU A 201 13.79 10.72 -2.83
C LEU A 201 13.16 11.32 -4.10
N LEU A 202 11.82 11.37 -4.17
CA LEU A 202 11.12 11.99 -5.29
C LEU A 202 11.43 13.47 -5.44
N ALA A 203 11.48 14.21 -4.33
CA ALA A 203 11.80 15.63 -4.35
C ALA A 203 13.24 15.87 -4.82
N ASP A 204 14.19 15.04 -4.40
CA ASP A 204 15.58 15.16 -4.83
C ASP A 204 15.73 14.87 -6.33
N LEU A 205 15.08 13.79 -6.81
CA LEU A 205 15.08 13.45 -8.24
C LEU A 205 14.44 14.56 -9.09
N TYR A 206 13.27 15.07 -8.68
CA TYR A 206 12.55 16.11 -9.41
C TYR A 206 13.32 17.44 -9.47
N LEU A 207 14.03 17.78 -8.40
CA LEU A 207 14.81 19.01 -8.29
C LEU A 207 16.28 18.86 -8.76
N GLY A 208 16.66 17.70 -9.28
CA GLY A 208 18.03 17.41 -9.72
C GLY A 208 19.07 17.45 -8.60
N ARG A 209 18.65 17.11 -7.36
CA ARG A 209 19.54 17.04 -6.18
C ARG A 209 20.15 15.66 -6.02
N PRO A 210 21.28 15.52 -5.33
CA PRO A 210 21.81 14.21 -4.96
C PRO A 210 20.76 13.45 -4.13
N PRO A 211 20.34 12.23 -4.54
CA PRO A 211 19.32 11.48 -3.84
C PRO A 211 19.85 10.89 -2.53
N VAL A 212 18.98 10.76 -1.52
CA VAL A 212 19.31 10.21 -0.17
C VAL A 212 19.69 8.72 -0.20
N VAL A 213 19.23 8.00 -1.23
CA VAL A 213 19.55 6.59 -1.49
C VAL A 213 19.70 6.38 -3.00
N ASP A 214 20.39 5.32 -3.42
CA ASP A 214 20.45 4.94 -4.82
C ASP A 214 19.04 4.68 -5.38
N PRO A 215 18.55 5.47 -6.37
CA PRO A 215 17.22 5.30 -6.95
C PRO A 215 17.14 4.11 -7.93
N TYR A 216 18.26 3.59 -8.38
CA TYR A 216 18.32 2.59 -9.44
C TYR A 216 17.46 1.35 -9.19
N PRO A 217 17.40 0.75 -7.97
CA PRO A 217 16.53 -0.39 -7.70
C PRO A 217 15.04 -0.10 -7.82
N PHE A 218 14.63 1.17 -7.69
CA PHE A 218 13.21 1.60 -7.63
C PHE A 218 12.69 2.17 -8.95
N ARG A 219 13.53 2.27 -9.97
CA ARG A 219 13.16 2.88 -11.24
C ARG A 219 11.96 2.18 -11.89
N VAL A 220 11.19 2.96 -12.65
CA VAL A 220 9.93 2.52 -13.27
C VAL A 220 10.18 1.52 -14.42
N ASP A 221 11.27 1.69 -15.16
CA ASP A 221 11.61 0.91 -16.36
C ASP A 221 12.25 -0.47 -16.08
N ARG A 222 12.30 -0.89 -14.82
CA ARG A 222 12.82 -2.22 -14.49
C ARG A 222 11.88 -3.33 -14.97
N PRO A 223 12.41 -4.46 -15.48
CA PRO A 223 11.62 -5.50 -16.16
C PRO A 223 10.44 -6.06 -15.35
N ALA A 224 10.59 -6.18 -14.02
CA ALA A 224 9.56 -6.72 -13.16
C ALA A 224 8.30 -5.83 -13.06
N VAL A 225 8.44 -4.54 -13.33
CA VAL A 225 7.37 -3.54 -13.23
C VAL A 225 6.72 -3.23 -14.57
N LEU A 226 7.48 -3.34 -15.66
CA LEU A 226 6.93 -3.11 -16.97
C LEU A 226 5.94 -4.22 -17.34
N LYS A 227 4.66 -3.90 -17.51
CA LYS A 227 3.73 -4.79 -18.18
C LYS A 227 4.21 -4.98 -19.61
N ARG A 228 4.47 -6.22 -20.02
CA ARG A 228 4.69 -6.56 -21.42
C ARG A 228 3.35 -6.55 -22.15
N GLU A 229 3.32 -6.01 -23.38
CA GLU A 229 2.19 -6.22 -24.29
C GLU A 229 2.00 -7.74 -24.46
N GLY A 230 0.86 -8.28 -24.01
CA GLY A 230 0.57 -9.71 -24.07
C GLY A 230 0.43 -10.43 -22.73
N ASP A 231 0.80 -9.86 -21.60
CA ASP A 231 0.45 -10.37 -20.27
C ASP A 231 -1.04 -10.05 -20.01
N GLY A 232 -1.91 -10.89 -20.58
CA GLY A 232 -3.35 -10.80 -20.41
C GLY A 232 -3.76 -10.94 -18.95
N SER A 233 -4.78 -10.17 -18.58
CA SER A 233 -5.55 -10.20 -17.35
C SER A 233 -5.98 -11.60 -16.93
#